data_17ab497015cbcf4d1730d0d7536c333c
#
_entry.id   17ab497015cbcf4d1730d0d7536c333c
#
_cell.length_a   1.000
_cell.length_b   1.000
_cell.length_c   1.000
_cell.angle_alpha   90.00
_cell.angle_beta   90.00
_cell.angle_gamma   90.00
#
_symmetry.space_group_name_H-M   'P 1'
#
loop_
_entity.id
_entity.type
_entity.pdbx_description
1 polymer ?
#
loop_
_entity_poly.entity_id
_entity_poly.type
_entity_poly.pdbx_seq_one_letter_code
_entity_poly.pdbx_strand_id
1 'polypeptide(L)' 'MTIETMTREFRYDNLRLPDIGQKLTVEEVRTAYSATYPEIATASVTGPEAIGNKLVYHFSKVIGTKG' A
#
# COMPACT_ATOMS: atom_id res chain seq x y z
N MET A 1 -1.15 24.47 18.94
CA MET A 1 -0.21 23.54 18.39
C MET A 1 -0.82 22.74 17.24
N THR A 2 -0.10 22.66 16.18
CA THR A 2 -0.58 21.98 15.00
C THR A 2 -0.05 20.56 14.99
N ILE A 3 -0.92 19.60 14.90
CA ILE A 3 -0.52 18.23 14.77
C ILE A 3 -0.65 17.87 13.31
N GLU A 4 0.49 17.57 12.72
CA GLU A 4 0.46 17.16 11.33
C GLU A 4 0.11 15.70 11.27
N THR A 5 -0.92 15.41 10.53
CA THR A 5 -1.31 14.04 10.31
C THR A 5 -0.70 13.58 9.02
N MET A 6 0.11 12.55 9.09
CA MET A 6 0.68 12.00 7.88
C MET A 6 -0.37 11.19 7.15
N THR A 7 -0.38 11.36 5.85
CA THR A 7 -1.28 10.58 5.02
C THR A 7 -0.53 9.37 4.49
N ARG A 8 -1.28 8.39 4.02
CA ARG A 8 -0.68 7.19 3.45
C ARG A 8 -0.95 7.17 1.97
N GLU A 9 -0.01 6.61 1.24
CA GLU A 9 -0.18 6.36 -0.19
C GLU A 9 0.31 4.96 -0.44
N PHE A 10 -0.39 4.25 -1.30
CA PHE A 10 -0.01 2.90 -1.67
C PHE A 10 0.34 2.88 -3.13
N ARG A 11 1.34 2.10 -3.50
CA ARG A 11 1.78 2.00 -4.88
C ARG A 11 1.91 0.55 -5.28
N TYR A 12 1.51 0.28 -6.49
CA TYR A 12 1.61 -1.05 -7.07
C TYR A 12 2.06 -0.87 -8.50
N ASP A 13 3.26 -1.33 -8.83
CA ASP A 13 3.89 -1.08 -10.12
C ASP A 13 3.93 0.43 -10.36
N ASN A 14 3.31 0.90 -11.41
CA ASN A 14 3.24 2.32 -11.72
C ASN A 14 1.95 2.96 -11.27
N LEU A 15 1.14 2.24 -10.52
CA LEU A 15 -0.14 2.75 -10.10
C LEU A 15 -0.03 3.39 -8.74
N ARG A 16 -0.73 4.48 -8.58
CA ARG A 16 -0.91 5.10 -7.28
C ARG A 16 -2.27 4.71 -6.76
N LEU A 17 -2.27 4.15 -5.58
CA LEU A 17 -3.51 3.69 -4.95
C LEU A 17 -3.76 4.58 -3.74
N PRO A 18 -4.77 5.45 -3.81
CA PRO A 18 -5.05 6.32 -2.67
C PRO A 18 -5.44 5.53 -1.44
N ASP A 19 -5.24 6.14 -0.29
CA ASP A 19 -5.65 5.54 0.97
C ASP A 19 -7.17 5.56 1.04
N ILE A 20 -7.77 4.41 1.20
CA ILE A 20 -9.22 4.30 1.24
C ILE A 20 -9.78 4.41 2.65
N GLY A 21 -8.92 4.47 3.65
CA GLY A 21 -9.37 4.67 5.01
C GLY A 21 -8.20 4.64 5.95
N GLN A 22 -7.99 5.74 6.66
CA GLN A 22 -6.83 5.84 7.55
C GLN A 22 -6.90 4.87 8.72
N LYS A 23 -8.09 4.42 9.05
CA LYS A 23 -8.26 3.48 10.15
C LYS A 23 -8.04 2.05 9.73
N LEU A 24 -7.93 1.80 8.43
CA LEU A 24 -7.70 0.46 7.94
C LEU A 24 -6.23 0.11 8.08
N THR A 25 -5.96 -1.13 8.41
CA THR A 25 -4.59 -1.62 8.39
C THR A 25 -4.13 -1.77 6.96
N VAL A 26 -2.82 -1.91 6.79
CA VAL A 26 -2.27 -2.13 5.47
C VAL A 26 -2.83 -3.41 4.86
N GLU A 27 -3.02 -4.43 5.69
CA GLU A 27 -3.60 -5.68 5.22
C GLU A 27 -5.02 -5.48 4.72
N GLU A 28 -5.79 -4.66 5.42
CA GLU A 28 -7.15 -4.40 5.00
C GLU A 28 -7.19 -3.62 3.70
N VAL A 29 -6.28 -2.66 3.54
CA VAL A 29 -6.19 -1.91 2.30
C VAL A 29 -5.81 -2.85 1.15
N ARG A 30 -4.86 -3.74 1.39
CA ARG A 30 -4.44 -4.69 0.37
C ARG A 30 -5.61 -5.58 -0.05
N THR A 31 -6.36 -6.06 0.93
CA THR A 31 -7.51 -6.91 0.64
C THR A 31 -8.55 -6.15 -0.20
N ALA A 32 -8.79 -4.89 0.16
CA ALA A 32 -9.77 -4.10 -0.59
C ALA A 32 -9.33 -3.89 -2.03
N TYR A 33 -8.05 -3.59 -2.24
CA TYR A 33 -7.57 -3.36 -3.60
C TYR A 33 -7.47 -4.64 -4.40
N SER A 34 -7.38 -5.78 -3.73
CA SER A 34 -7.29 -7.04 -4.45
C SER A 34 -8.58 -7.37 -5.20
N ALA A 35 -9.67 -6.69 -4.85
CA ALA A 35 -10.91 -6.86 -5.60
C ALA A 35 -10.79 -6.29 -7.00
N THR A 36 -10.03 -5.21 -7.14
CA THR A 36 -9.80 -4.59 -8.45
C THR A 36 -8.54 -5.15 -9.12
N TYR A 37 -7.52 -5.38 -8.32
CA TYR A 37 -6.23 -5.87 -8.81
C TYR A 37 -5.92 -7.18 -8.09
N PRO A 38 -6.36 -8.31 -8.64
CA PRO A 38 -6.23 -9.58 -7.91
C PRO A 38 -4.80 -9.93 -7.52
N GLU A 39 -3.82 -9.48 -8.29
CA GLU A 39 -2.42 -9.77 -7.97
C GLU A 39 -2.00 -9.18 -6.64
N ILE A 40 -2.68 -8.12 -6.19
CA ILE A 40 -2.33 -7.48 -4.95
C ILE A 40 -2.59 -8.39 -3.75
N ALA A 41 -3.51 -9.34 -3.89
CA ALA A 41 -3.83 -10.24 -2.80
C ALA A 41 -2.61 -11.02 -2.31
N THR A 42 -1.68 -11.31 -3.22
CA THR A 42 -0.49 -12.06 -2.85
C THR A 42 0.77 -11.23 -2.95
N ALA A 43 0.65 -9.93 -3.14
CA ALA A 43 1.80 -9.05 -3.24
C ALA A 43 2.47 -8.91 -1.89
N SER A 44 3.77 -8.73 -1.90
CA SER A 44 4.46 -8.39 -0.67
C SER A 44 4.37 -6.89 -0.45
N VAL A 45 4.41 -6.48 0.80
CA VAL A 45 4.29 -5.09 1.19
C VAL A 45 5.60 -4.64 1.77
N THR A 46 6.13 -3.54 1.26
CA THR A 46 7.32 -2.93 1.82
C THR A 46 7.00 -1.50 2.21
N GLY A 47 7.79 -0.98 3.12
CA GLY A 47 7.59 0.35 3.64
C GLY A 47 7.13 0.30 5.08
N PRO A 48 6.67 1.41 5.61
CA PRO A 48 6.46 2.66 4.90
C PRO A 48 7.73 3.44 4.67
N GLU A 49 7.73 4.20 3.60
CA GLU A 49 8.79 5.14 3.32
C GLU A 49 8.24 6.53 3.54
N ALA A 50 8.90 7.31 4.38
CA ALA A 50 8.42 8.65 4.68
C ALA A 50 8.91 9.60 3.61
N ILE A 51 7.98 10.19 2.88
CA ILE A 51 8.28 11.16 1.84
C ILE A 51 7.45 12.38 2.13
N GLY A 52 8.10 13.45 2.58
CA GLY A 52 7.38 14.61 3.02
C GLY A 52 6.49 14.27 4.20
N ASN A 53 5.21 14.54 4.09
CA ASN A 53 4.27 14.16 5.13
C ASN A 53 3.43 12.95 4.72
N LYS A 54 3.98 12.10 3.86
CA LYS A 54 3.30 10.90 3.41
C LYS A 54 4.08 9.69 3.82
N LEU A 55 3.35 8.65 4.15
CA LEU A 55 3.92 7.32 4.36
C LEU A 55 3.55 6.50 3.13
N VAL A 56 4.56 6.08 2.39
CA VAL A 56 4.34 5.39 1.13
C VAL A 56 4.63 3.91 1.32
N TYR A 57 3.65 3.09 1.02
CA TYR A 57 3.78 1.65 1.04
C TYR A 57 3.83 1.14 -0.39
N HIS A 58 4.61 0.12 -0.61
CA HIS A 58 4.74 -0.47 -1.95
C HIS A 58 4.25 -1.89 -1.93
N PHE A 59 3.34 -2.21 -2.82
CA PHE A 59 2.93 -3.58 -3.07
C PHE A 59 3.75 -4.08 -4.25
N SER A 60 4.44 -5.16 -4.05
CA SER A 60 5.29 -5.73 -5.09
C SER A 60 4.81 -7.12 -5.44
N LYS A 61 4.72 -7.36 -6.73
CA LYS A 61 4.32 -8.66 -7.19
C LYS A 61 5.38 -9.68 -6.83
N VAL A 62 4.94 -10.75 -6.21
CA VAL A 62 5.84 -11.83 -5.87
C VAL A 62 5.84 -12.80 -7.04
N ILE A 63 6.96 -12.91 -7.69
CA ILE A 63 7.10 -13.90 -8.73
C ILE A 63 7.51 -15.18 -8.06
N GLY A 64 6.60 -16.09 -7.99
CA GLY A 64 6.88 -17.34 -7.36
C GLY A 64 7.76 -18.14 -8.25
N THR A 65 8.94 -18.31 -7.86
CA THR A 65 9.71 -19.21 -8.55
C THR A 65 9.66 -20.42 -7.77
N LYS A 66 9.25 -21.22 -8.13
CA LYS A 66 9.29 -22.25 -7.48
C LYS A 66 10.23 -22.99 -7.85
N GLY A 67 10.76 -22.90 -7.62
CA GLY A 67 11.88 -23.56 -8.09
C GLY A 67 11.74 -24.79 -8.26
#